data_4030ad08b23b6bf2c270693a48d204c3
#
_entry.id   4030ad08b23b6bf2c270693a48d204c3
#
_cell.length_a   1.000
_cell.length_b   1.000
_cell.length_c   1.000
_cell.angle_alpha   90.00
_cell.angle_beta   90.00
_cell.angle_gamma   90.00
#
_symmetry.space_group_name_H-M   'P 1'
#
loop_
_entity.id
_entity.type
_entity.pdbx_description
1 polymer ?
#
loop_
_entity_poly.entity_id
_entity_poly.type
_entity_poly.pdbx_seq_one_letter_code
_entity_poly.pdbx_strand_id
1 'polypeptide(L)'
;MIPLTGKPNRKRKRARKRKSEIEIRQMTLEDLPEVWSLSEKIFTSSQLQFTYRTWNVNELLSLFQEDPELCLVAEDVNSKKIVGFAMGTILKRPFSPWTYGYFVWAGVKKMRQRHGVGRRLYKELEKRFKDKGARIAIVDVESNNQAGIRFIEKLGFKQSQTYIWYSKSLV
;
A
#
# COMPACT_ATOMS: atom_id res chain seq x y z
N MET A 1 60.49 18.47 -34.69
CA MET A 1 59.09 18.94 -34.89
C MET A 1 58.19 17.74 -34.78
N ILE A 2 57.52 17.56 -33.64
CA ILE A 2 56.62 16.39 -33.36
C ILE A 2 55.21 16.97 -33.16
N PRO A 3 54.17 16.55 -33.89
CA PRO A 3 52.82 17.03 -33.70
C PRO A 3 52.14 16.34 -32.51
N LEU A 4 51.61 17.12 -31.62
CA LEU A 4 50.77 16.69 -30.48
C LEU A 4 49.38 16.25 -30.97
N THR A 5 49.08 14.97 -30.84
CA THR A 5 47.73 14.42 -31.09
C THR A 5 46.84 14.67 -29.92
N GLY A 6 45.84 15.57 -30.10
CA GLY A 6 44.81 15.83 -29.12
C GLY A 6 43.86 14.66 -28.97
N LYS A 7 43.65 14.21 -27.73
CA LYS A 7 42.66 13.17 -27.39
C LYS A 7 41.23 13.73 -27.50
N PRO A 8 40.26 13.02 -28.10
CA PRO A 8 38.90 13.47 -28.18
C PRO A 8 38.21 13.39 -26.79
N ASN A 9 37.71 14.48 -26.35
CA ASN A 9 36.94 14.65 -25.10
C ASN A 9 35.56 13.97 -25.25
N ARG A 10 35.45 12.70 -24.82
CA ARG A 10 34.15 11.99 -24.75
C ARG A 10 33.34 12.53 -23.59
N LYS A 11 32.56 13.57 -23.81
CA LYS A 11 31.46 13.97 -22.91
C LYS A 11 30.46 12.81 -22.82
N ARG A 12 30.52 12.02 -21.74
CA ARG A 12 29.50 11.02 -21.39
C ARG A 12 28.19 11.78 -21.14
N LYS A 13 27.27 11.75 -22.08
CA LYS A 13 25.87 12.15 -21.87
C LYS A 13 25.31 11.26 -20.77
N ARG A 14 25.19 11.78 -19.54
CA ARG A 14 24.42 11.14 -18.48
C ARG A 14 22.98 11.04 -18.99
N ALA A 15 22.56 9.86 -19.33
CA ALA A 15 21.16 9.58 -19.64
C ALA A 15 20.32 10.02 -18.44
N ARG A 16 19.49 11.04 -18.64
CA ARG A 16 18.51 11.52 -17.65
C ARG A 16 17.62 10.32 -17.34
N LYS A 17 17.78 9.71 -16.16
CA LYS A 17 16.94 8.64 -15.67
C LYS A 17 15.50 9.15 -15.74
N ARG A 18 14.69 8.66 -16.68
CA ARG A 18 13.28 9.03 -16.81
C ARG A 18 12.65 8.81 -15.43
N LYS A 19 12.07 9.88 -14.86
CA LYS A 19 11.32 9.78 -13.61
C LYS A 19 10.20 8.77 -13.86
N SER A 20 10.22 7.64 -13.16
CA SER A 20 9.20 6.63 -13.37
C SER A 20 7.85 7.21 -12.95
N GLU A 21 6.96 7.25 -13.90
CA GLU A 21 5.59 7.70 -13.69
C GLU A 21 4.81 6.57 -13.05
N ILE A 22 4.12 6.87 -11.95
CA ILE A 22 3.29 5.91 -11.24
C ILE A 22 1.83 6.31 -11.46
N GLU A 23 1.00 5.39 -11.85
CA GLU A 23 -0.45 5.53 -11.93
C GLU A 23 -1.11 4.83 -10.75
N ILE A 24 -2.13 5.45 -10.15
CA ILE A 24 -2.99 4.80 -9.15
C ILE A 24 -4.30 4.49 -9.85
N ARG A 25 -4.66 3.23 -9.86
CA ARG A 25 -5.90 2.75 -10.45
C ARG A 25 -6.57 1.68 -9.60
N GLN A 26 -7.81 1.38 -9.92
CA GLN A 26 -8.50 0.25 -9.33
C GLN A 26 -7.79 -1.05 -9.68
N MET A 27 -7.76 -1.97 -8.73
CA MET A 27 -7.27 -3.33 -8.92
C MET A 27 -8.26 -4.11 -9.79
N THR A 28 -7.74 -4.92 -10.70
CA THR A 28 -8.52 -5.86 -11.51
C THR A 28 -8.22 -7.30 -11.09
N LEU A 29 -8.97 -8.25 -11.59
CA LEU A 29 -8.76 -9.67 -11.30
C LEU A 29 -7.37 -10.13 -11.74
N GLU A 30 -6.89 -9.61 -12.88
CA GLU A 30 -5.58 -9.93 -13.45
C GLU A 30 -4.42 -9.44 -12.61
N ASP A 31 -4.65 -8.45 -11.74
CA ASP A 31 -3.62 -7.91 -10.84
C ASP A 31 -3.37 -8.80 -9.62
N LEU A 32 -4.34 -9.63 -9.22
CA LEU A 32 -4.28 -10.41 -7.98
C LEU A 32 -3.01 -11.26 -7.83
N PRO A 33 -2.53 -11.98 -8.86
CA PRO A 33 -1.29 -12.75 -8.74
C PRO A 33 -0.05 -11.88 -8.48
N GLU A 34 0.03 -10.70 -9.12
CA GLU A 34 1.17 -9.78 -8.90
C GLU A 34 1.08 -9.09 -7.54
N VAL A 35 -0.12 -8.71 -7.11
CA VAL A 35 -0.36 -8.17 -5.75
C VAL A 35 0.00 -9.20 -4.69
N TRP A 36 -0.43 -10.45 -4.85
CA TRP A 36 -0.06 -11.54 -3.97
C TRP A 36 1.46 -11.71 -3.88
N SER A 37 2.13 -11.87 -5.01
CA SER A 37 3.61 -12.01 -5.07
C SER A 37 4.36 -10.82 -4.46
N LEU A 38 3.81 -9.59 -4.59
CA LEU A 38 4.36 -8.42 -3.95
C LEU A 38 4.18 -8.45 -2.44
N SER A 39 3.00 -8.84 -1.99
CA SER A 39 2.62 -8.86 -0.58
C SER A 39 3.43 -9.88 0.22
N GLU A 40 3.70 -11.07 -0.32
CA GLU A 40 4.56 -12.09 0.30
C GLU A 40 5.98 -11.56 0.59
N LYS A 41 6.47 -10.64 -0.23
CA LYS A 41 7.78 -9.99 -0.04
C LYS A 41 7.77 -8.86 1.00
N ILE A 42 6.59 -8.35 1.31
CA ILE A 42 6.40 -7.24 2.25
C ILE A 42 6.00 -7.76 3.62
N PHE A 43 5.06 -8.68 3.67
CA PHE A 43 4.56 -9.29 4.89
C PHE A 43 5.25 -10.63 5.13
N THR A 44 6.40 -10.59 5.77
CA THR A 44 7.12 -11.82 6.12
C THR A 44 6.41 -12.56 7.24
N SER A 45 6.21 -13.87 7.06
CA SER A 45 5.43 -14.75 7.93
C SER A 45 5.86 -14.77 9.41
N SER A 46 7.08 -14.36 9.73
CA SER A 46 7.58 -14.30 11.10
C SER A 46 6.92 -13.22 11.98
N GLN A 47 6.26 -12.23 11.35
CA GLN A 47 5.60 -11.13 12.07
C GLN A 47 4.11 -11.37 12.30
N LEU A 48 3.51 -12.40 11.66
CA LEU A 48 2.06 -12.57 11.59
C LEU A 48 1.55 -13.90 12.22
N GLN A 49 2.41 -14.71 12.83
CA GLN A 49 2.10 -16.09 13.21
C GLN A 49 0.96 -16.28 14.23
N PHE A 50 0.52 -15.24 14.93
CA PHE A 50 -0.46 -15.36 16.01
C PHE A 50 -1.55 -14.29 16.02
N THR A 51 -1.72 -13.54 14.93
CA THR A 51 -2.73 -12.50 14.88
C THR A 51 -4.01 -12.99 14.22
N TYR A 52 -5.16 -12.59 14.74
CA TYR A 52 -6.48 -12.76 14.12
C TYR A 52 -6.51 -12.28 12.67
N ARG A 53 -5.64 -11.35 12.32
CA ARG A 53 -5.42 -10.86 10.97
C ARG A 53 -4.12 -11.40 10.43
N THR A 54 -4.21 -12.46 9.71
CA THR A 54 -3.09 -13.02 8.96
C THR A 54 -3.29 -12.70 7.49
N TRP A 55 -2.34 -11.99 6.91
CA TRP A 55 -2.34 -11.82 5.46
C TRP A 55 -2.21 -13.19 4.78
N ASN A 56 -3.21 -13.53 4.01
CA ASN A 56 -3.22 -14.76 3.21
C ASN A 56 -4.03 -14.53 1.92
N VAL A 57 -4.00 -15.49 1.01
CA VAL A 57 -4.67 -15.38 -0.28
C VAL A 57 -6.19 -15.22 -0.14
N ASN A 58 -6.81 -15.85 0.87
CA ASN A 58 -8.25 -15.75 1.10
C ASN A 58 -8.64 -14.35 1.57
N GLU A 59 -7.81 -13.70 2.40
CA GLU A 59 -8.01 -12.31 2.82
C GLU A 59 -7.96 -11.36 1.63
N LEU A 60 -6.97 -11.53 0.73
CA LEU A 60 -6.88 -10.76 -0.52
C LEU A 60 -8.14 -10.93 -1.37
N LEU A 61 -8.58 -12.18 -1.57
CA LEU A 61 -9.75 -12.50 -2.39
C LEU A 61 -11.04 -11.97 -1.76
N SER A 62 -11.22 -12.13 -0.45
CA SER A 62 -12.41 -11.66 0.26
C SER A 62 -12.57 -10.14 0.15
N LEU A 63 -11.51 -9.38 0.41
CA LEU A 63 -11.55 -7.92 0.28
C LEU A 63 -11.81 -7.48 -1.16
N PHE A 64 -11.22 -8.17 -2.15
CA PHE A 64 -11.45 -7.86 -3.56
C PHE A 64 -12.89 -8.17 -3.98
N GLN A 65 -13.48 -9.27 -3.50
CA GLN A 65 -14.86 -9.64 -3.78
C GLN A 65 -15.88 -8.73 -3.06
N GLU A 66 -15.59 -8.36 -1.81
CA GLU A 66 -16.49 -7.53 -1.01
C GLU A 66 -16.63 -6.12 -1.56
N ASP A 67 -15.50 -5.49 -1.92
CA ASP A 67 -15.50 -4.11 -2.40
C ASP A 67 -14.33 -3.85 -3.36
N PRO A 68 -14.43 -4.29 -4.64
CA PRO A 68 -13.35 -4.13 -5.62
C PRO A 68 -12.99 -2.66 -5.88
N GLU A 69 -13.91 -1.73 -5.66
CA GLU A 69 -13.64 -0.29 -5.81
C GLU A 69 -12.70 0.25 -4.73
N LEU A 70 -12.62 -0.40 -3.57
CA LEU A 70 -11.72 -0.04 -2.47
C LEU A 70 -10.39 -0.84 -2.53
N CYS A 71 -10.15 -1.57 -3.60
CA CYS A 71 -8.90 -2.25 -3.88
C CYS A 71 -8.14 -1.49 -4.97
N LEU A 72 -6.96 -0.97 -4.64
CA LEU A 72 -6.17 -0.09 -5.48
C LEU A 72 -4.78 -0.66 -5.73
N VAL A 73 -4.24 -0.38 -6.91
CA VAL A 73 -2.84 -0.65 -7.25
C VAL A 73 -2.12 0.62 -7.68
N ALA A 74 -0.82 0.65 -7.43
CA ALA A 74 0.12 1.61 -7.99
C ALA A 74 0.93 0.91 -9.07
N GLU A 75 0.71 1.30 -10.32
CA GLU A 75 1.40 0.75 -11.49
C GLU A 75 2.51 1.69 -11.97
N ASP A 76 3.67 1.15 -12.27
CA ASP A 76 4.71 1.87 -12.99
C ASP A 76 4.35 1.88 -14.49
N VAL A 77 4.01 3.05 -15.02
CA VAL A 77 3.50 3.24 -16.39
C VAL A 77 4.46 2.70 -17.45
N ASN A 78 5.77 2.79 -17.20
CA ASN A 78 6.77 2.37 -18.18
C ASN A 78 6.96 0.84 -18.22
N SER A 79 6.97 0.20 -17.07
CA SER A 79 7.21 -1.25 -16.96
C SER A 79 5.93 -2.07 -16.87
N LYS A 80 4.78 -1.43 -16.71
CA LYS A 80 3.49 -2.07 -16.46
C LYS A 80 3.49 -3.01 -15.25
N LYS A 81 4.37 -2.73 -14.28
CA LYS A 81 4.51 -3.54 -13.06
C LYS A 81 3.86 -2.87 -11.88
N ILE A 82 3.18 -3.65 -11.07
CA ILE A 82 2.63 -3.21 -9.80
C ILE A 82 3.78 -2.97 -8.81
N VAL A 83 3.79 -1.79 -8.22
CA VAL A 83 4.81 -1.35 -7.25
C VAL A 83 4.24 -1.08 -5.87
N GLY A 84 2.92 -1.14 -5.73
CA GLY A 84 2.24 -0.99 -4.44
C GLY A 84 0.75 -1.27 -4.58
N PHE A 85 0.10 -1.47 -3.45
CA PHE A 85 -1.35 -1.67 -3.37
C PHE A 85 -1.89 -1.07 -2.06
N ALA A 86 -3.19 -0.82 -2.03
CA ALA A 86 -3.95 -0.45 -0.84
C ALA A 86 -5.35 -1.04 -0.94
N MET A 87 -5.85 -1.57 0.16
CA MET A 87 -7.17 -2.19 0.23
C MET A 87 -7.92 -1.67 1.47
N GLY A 88 -9.20 -1.48 1.31
CA GLY A 88 -10.08 -1.05 2.38
C GLY A 88 -11.46 -1.65 2.24
N THR A 89 -12.28 -1.41 3.22
CA THR A 89 -13.70 -1.80 3.22
C THR A 89 -14.55 -0.75 3.94
N ILE A 90 -15.86 -0.82 3.78
CA ILE A 90 -16.82 0.05 4.48
C ILE A 90 -17.44 -0.71 5.65
N LEU A 91 -17.26 -0.16 6.84
CA LEU A 91 -17.91 -0.70 8.03
C LEU A 91 -19.14 0.14 8.38
N LYS A 92 -20.30 -0.51 8.35
CA LYS A 92 -21.58 0.05 8.82
C LYS A 92 -21.99 -0.67 10.08
N ARG A 93 -22.41 0.07 11.08
CA ARG A 93 -23.02 -0.51 12.28
C ARG A 93 -24.54 -0.31 12.22
N PRO A 94 -25.32 -1.35 12.46
CA PRO A 94 -26.78 -1.21 12.59
C PRO A 94 -27.13 -0.10 13.60
N PHE A 95 -28.10 0.73 13.25
CA PHE A 95 -28.59 1.83 14.08
C PHE A 95 -27.55 2.93 14.42
N SER A 96 -26.39 2.95 13.75
CA SER A 96 -25.42 4.02 13.88
C SER A 96 -25.48 4.97 12.67
N PRO A 97 -25.47 6.28 12.87
CA PRO A 97 -25.36 7.25 11.77
C PRO A 97 -23.94 7.28 11.17
N TRP A 98 -23.01 6.56 11.78
CA TRP A 98 -21.58 6.58 11.39
C TRP A 98 -21.25 5.43 10.43
N THR A 99 -20.71 5.81 9.29
CA THR A 99 -20.09 4.89 8.33
C THR A 99 -18.57 5.11 8.39
N TYR A 100 -17.83 4.03 8.49
CA TYR A 100 -16.38 4.05 8.61
C TYR A 100 -15.75 3.51 7.35
N GLY A 101 -14.75 4.21 6.79
CA GLY A 101 -13.82 3.65 5.83
C GLY A 101 -12.68 2.99 6.59
N TYR A 102 -12.52 1.69 6.42
CA TYR A 102 -11.48 0.95 7.11
C TYR A 102 -10.33 0.65 6.14
N PHE A 103 -9.18 1.25 6.43
CA PHE A 103 -7.95 1.00 5.69
C PHE A 103 -7.30 -0.27 6.23
N VAL A 104 -7.42 -1.38 5.48
CA VAL A 104 -7.11 -2.72 5.97
C VAL A 104 -5.65 -3.08 5.69
N TRP A 105 -5.26 -3.03 4.42
CA TRP A 105 -3.93 -3.46 3.99
C TRP A 105 -3.29 -2.46 3.03
N ALA A 106 -1.98 -2.29 3.13
CA ALA A 106 -1.20 -1.58 2.13
C ALA A 106 0.24 -2.09 2.09
N GLY A 107 0.77 -2.10 0.89
CA GLY A 107 2.15 -2.45 0.66
C GLY A 107 2.77 -1.64 -0.47
N VAL A 108 4.04 -1.28 -0.34
CA VAL A 108 4.81 -0.61 -1.40
C VAL A 108 6.17 -1.28 -1.51
N LYS A 109 6.53 -1.65 -2.73
CA LYS A 109 7.82 -2.26 -3.07
C LYS A 109 8.98 -1.44 -2.49
N LYS A 110 9.91 -2.09 -1.79
CA LYS A 110 11.01 -1.43 -1.04
C LYS A 110 11.72 -0.33 -1.83
N MET A 111 12.01 -0.59 -3.10
CA MET A 111 12.68 0.37 -3.99
C MET A 111 11.80 1.59 -4.36
N ARG A 112 10.50 1.55 -4.11
CA ARG A 112 9.52 2.61 -4.39
C ARG A 112 8.97 3.27 -3.13
N GLN A 113 9.39 2.82 -1.95
CA GLN A 113 9.08 3.48 -0.69
C GLN A 113 9.73 4.87 -0.63
N ARG A 114 9.19 5.75 0.23
CA ARG A 114 9.64 7.14 0.40
C ARG A 114 9.53 8.04 -0.85
N HIS A 115 8.90 7.56 -1.92
CA HIS A 115 8.62 8.33 -3.14
C HIS A 115 7.16 8.78 -3.24
N GLY A 116 6.42 8.75 -2.13
CA GLY A 116 5.02 9.20 -2.05
C GLY A 116 3.97 8.22 -2.58
N VAL A 117 4.36 7.02 -3.04
CA VAL A 117 3.43 6.03 -3.60
C VAL A 117 2.33 5.65 -2.60
N GLY A 118 2.70 5.27 -1.37
CA GLY A 118 1.72 4.92 -0.33
C GLY A 118 0.76 6.06 0.01
N ARG A 119 1.27 7.30 0.05
CA ARG A 119 0.41 8.48 0.27
C ARG A 119 -0.59 8.70 -0.87
N ARG A 120 -0.19 8.46 -2.11
CA ARG A 120 -1.07 8.58 -3.28
C ARG A 120 -2.15 7.50 -3.28
N LEU A 121 -1.77 6.26 -2.97
CA LEU A 121 -2.71 5.14 -2.79
C LEU A 121 -3.76 5.48 -1.73
N TYR A 122 -3.32 5.90 -0.54
CA TYR A 122 -4.25 6.25 0.53
C TYR A 122 -5.15 7.45 0.17
N LYS A 123 -4.63 8.48 -0.48
CA LYS A 123 -5.45 9.63 -0.88
C LYS A 123 -6.56 9.24 -1.85
N GLU A 124 -6.29 8.34 -2.79
CA GLU A 124 -7.32 7.83 -3.69
C GLU A 124 -8.33 6.95 -2.92
N LEU A 125 -7.85 6.10 -2.01
CA LEU A 125 -8.71 5.29 -1.15
C LEU A 125 -9.59 6.17 -0.23
N GLU A 126 -9.02 7.20 0.38
CA GLU A 126 -9.76 8.17 1.20
C GLU A 126 -10.87 8.87 0.42
N LYS A 127 -10.60 9.24 -0.83
CA LYS A 127 -11.61 9.79 -1.72
C LYS A 127 -12.77 8.80 -1.92
N ARG A 128 -12.45 7.55 -2.25
CA ARG A 128 -13.46 6.49 -2.45
C ARG A 128 -14.25 6.17 -1.18
N PHE A 129 -13.62 6.21 -0.01
CA PHE A 129 -14.33 6.12 1.26
C PHE A 129 -15.39 7.23 1.41
N LYS A 130 -15.03 8.48 1.09
CA LYS A 130 -15.95 9.62 1.11
C LYS A 130 -17.08 9.45 0.10
N ASP A 131 -16.79 9.02 -1.10
CA ASP A 131 -17.78 8.77 -2.17
C ASP A 131 -18.79 7.69 -1.76
N LYS A 132 -18.35 6.70 -0.94
CA LYS A 132 -19.21 5.67 -0.34
C LYS A 132 -19.87 6.09 0.98
N GLY A 133 -19.78 7.38 1.35
CA GLY A 133 -20.46 7.95 2.51
C GLY A 133 -19.74 7.75 3.85
N ALA A 134 -18.49 7.28 3.85
CA ALA A 134 -17.73 7.22 5.08
C ALA A 134 -17.40 8.62 5.61
N ARG A 135 -17.60 8.83 6.90
CA ARG A 135 -17.30 10.09 7.59
C ARG A 135 -16.06 10.00 8.46
N ILE A 136 -15.64 8.80 8.78
CA ILE A 136 -14.48 8.52 9.62
C ILE A 136 -13.67 7.46 8.92
N ALA A 137 -12.35 7.67 8.77
CA ALA A 137 -11.42 6.63 8.37
C ALA A 137 -10.76 6.04 9.61
N ILE A 138 -10.68 4.72 9.67
CA ILE A 138 -9.99 3.98 10.73
C ILE A 138 -8.91 3.08 10.13
N VAL A 139 -7.91 2.80 10.91
CA VAL A 139 -6.81 1.87 10.62
C VAL A 139 -6.28 1.34 11.94
N ASP A 140 -5.84 0.11 11.97
CA ASP A 140 -5.06 -0.42 13.07
C ASP A 140 -3.63 -0.74 12.60
N VAL A 141 -2.70 -0.57 13.49
CA VAL A 141 -1.28 -0.82 13.26
C VAL A 141 -0.71 -1.51 14.48
N GLU A 142 0.07 -2.56 14.28
CA GLU A 142 0.77 -3.22 15.38
C GLU A 142 1.68 -2.24 16.11
N SER A 143 1.67 -2.28 17.44
CA SER A 143 2.41 -1.34 18.30
C SER A 143 3.93 -1.39 18.10
N ASN A 144 4.46 -2.50 17.64
CA ASN A 144 5.88 -2.70 17.29
C ASN A 144 6.22 -2.21 15.88
N ASN A 145 5.22 -1.96 15.00
CA ASN A 145 5.43 -1.48 13.63
C ASN A 145 5.63 0.04 13.58
N GLN A 146 6.78 0.50 14.07
CA GLN A 146 7.12 1.92 14.11
C GLN A 146 7.11 2.61 12.72
N ALA A 147 7.40 1.85 11.66
CA ALA A 147 7.37 2.38 10.30
C ALA A 147 5.93 2.63 9.83
N GLY A 148 5.03 1.69 10.13
CA GLY A 148 3.60 1.81 9.88
C GLY A 148 2.98 2.96 10.66
N ILE A 149 3.25 3.05 11.96
CA ILE A 149 2.75 4.13 12.82
C ILE A 149 3.12 5.51 12.23
N ARG A 150 4.42 5.74 11.96
CA ARG A 150 4.86 7.00 11.34
C ARG A 150 4.23 7.28 9.97
N PHE A 151 3.94 6.25 9.20
CA PHE A 151 3.28 6.41 7.92
C PHE A 151 1.84 6.87 8.11
N ILE A 152 1.08 6.23 8.97
CA ILE A 152 -0.33 6.54 9.26
C ILE A 152 -0.48 7.95 9.86
N GLU A 153 0.39 8.34 10.78
CA GLU A 153 0.43 9.70 11.33
C GLU A 153 0.67 10.75 10.24
N LYS A 154 1.59 10.50 9.29
CA LYS A 154 1.83 11.38 8.13
C LYS A 154 0.66 11.46 7.16
N LEU A 155 -0.26 10.53 7.19
CA LEU A 155 -1.52 10.58 6.44
C LEU A 155 -2.59 11.42 7.15
N GLY A 156 -2.35 11.82 8.40
CA GLY A 156 -3.24 12.66 9.19
C GLY A 156 -4.08 11.89 10.20
N PHE A 157 -3.87 10.59 10.36
CA PHE A 157 -4.51 9.84 11.44
C PHE A 157 -3.94 10.25 12.80
N LYS A 158 -4.80 10.23 13.81
CA LYS A 158 -4.43 10.44 15.19
C LYS A 158 -4.71 9.16 15.97
N GLN A 159 -3.83 8.80 16.87
CA GLN A 159 -4.07 7.70 17.78
C GLN A 159 -5.34 7.98 18.60
N SER A 160 -6.27 7.04 18.60
CA SER A 160 -7.52 7.13 19.36
C SER A 160 -7.51 6.21 20.57
N GLN A 161 -7.30 4.92 20.37
CA GLN A 161 -7.33 3.89 21.41
C GLN A 161 -6.23 2.86 21.16
N THR A 162 -5.78 2.22 22.23
CA THR A 162 -4.85 1.09 22.16
C THR A 162 -5.57 -0.16 22.66
N TYR A 163 -5.53 -1.22 21.88
CA TYR A 163 -6.12 -2.51 22.23
C TYR A 163 -5.01 -3.52 22.49
N ILE A 164 -5.23 -4.40 23.48
CA ILE A 164 -4.39 -5.56 23.74
C ILE A 164 -5.18 -6.79 23.34
N TRP A 165 -4.66 -7.58 22.42
CA TRP A 165 -5.26 -8.82 21.99
C TRP A 165 -4.82 -9.98 22.87
N TYR A 166 -5.78 -10.76 23.35
CA TYR A 166 -5.53 -11.99 24.07
C TYR A 166 -6.04 -13.15 23.23
N SER A 167 -5.30 -14.23 23.17
CA SER A 167 -5.71 -15.47 22.51
C SER A 167 -5.54 -16.66 23.44
N LYS A 168 -6.39 -17.67 23.29
CA LYS A 168 -6.32 -18.95 24.00
C LYS A 168 -6.59 -20.05 22.99
N SER A 169 -5.72 -21.09 22.95
CA SER A 169 -6.04 -22.32 22.22
C SER A 169 -7.18 -23.03 22.92
N LEU A 170 -8.12 -23.58 22.12
CA LEU A 170 -9.26 -24.37 22.60
C LEU A 170 -9.07 -25.86 22.30
N VAL A 171 -7.90 -26.21 21.75
CA VAL A 171 -7.45 -27.59 21.45
C VAL A 171 -6.14 -27.87 22.15
#